data_5f15b7c92b2a122a9316204ab41f381f
#
_entry.id   5f15b7c92b2a122a9316204ab41f381f
#
_cell.length_a   1.000
_cell.length_b   1.000
_cell.length_c   1.000
_cell.angle_alpha   90.00
_cell.angle_beta   90.00
_cell.angle_gamma   90.00
#
_symmetry.space_group_name_H-M   'P 1'
#
loop_
_entity.id
_entity.type
_entity.pdbx_description
1 polymer ?
#
loop_
_entity_poly.entity_id
_entity_poly.type
_entity_poly.pdbx_seq_one_letter_code
_entity_poly.pdbx_strand_id
1 'polypeptide(L)'
;MPLYRKLLGVSAAAALTASVTRARREARRRAIELGAPFGVLPTLPTGQAQRVGVVYNPSKPGAAAAVEILERILAANGHPQALVRTTRVDEPGSEAARELIAEGVDLLIAAGGDGTVRAVAAALAHHEGRKPRLGILPMGTGNLLARNLYIPVSDVAACVNIALNGAGQAVDAIEMTTTSAPGEETEHTFFVMSGAGFDALVMNDTNEEIKAKFGWVAYVQSGMKHMLGRSHPVRISVDGAPFRTLPMRSVLIANCGRLQGGIRLADMTDVHDGNLEVIVASPRDLVEWGLLMAKVTRRTILGSPRVELPVIRHLVGSEVVLEFPDGAQPVEVDGDPAPSAHRISARVLPAAVEVAVHPEVL
;
A
#
# COMPACT_ATOMS: atom_id res chain seq x y z
N MET A 1 18.65 47.84 6.02
CA MET A 1 18.13 47.08 4.89
C MET A 1 18.98 45.91 4.31
N PRO A 2 20.11 45.45 4.84
CA PRO A 2 20.85 44.31 4.28
C PRO A 2 20.47 42.93 4.86
N LEU A 3 19.87 42.85 6.05
CA LEU A 3 19.53 41.55 6.67
C LEU A 3 18.35 40.82 5.99
N TYR A 4 17.35 41.57 5.50
CA TYR A 4 16.15 41.01 4.87
C TYR A 4 16.44 40.39 3.51
N ARG A 5 17.41 40.89 2.75
CA ARG A 5 17.85 40.29 1.48
C ARG A 5 18.64 39.01 1.66
N LYS A 6 19.36 38.82 2.77
CA LYS A 6 20.06 37.57 3.08
C LYS A 6 19.09 36.44 3.49
N LEU A 7 18.06 36.79 4.27
CA LEU A 7 17.02 35.81 4.67
C LEU A 7 16.18 35.29 3.47
N LEU A 8 15.81 36.18 2.55
CA LEU A 8 15.10 35.80 1.32
C LEU A 8 15.97 34.97 0.38
N GLY A 9 17.27 35.23 0.30
CA GLY A 9 18.20 34.45 -0.51
C GLY A 9 18.45 33.05 0.04
N VAL A 10 18.47 32.85 1.35
CA VAL A 10 18.64 31.56 2.02
C VAL A 10 17.37 30.71 1.86
N SER A 11 16.19 31.31 1.99
CA SER A 11 14.94 30.57 1.80
C SER A 11 14.71 30.14 0.33
N ALA A 12 15.06 30.99 -0.63
CA ALA A 12 14.96 30.67 -2.06
C ALA A 12 15.96 29.57 -2.47
N ALA A 13 17.21 29.63 -1.96
CA ALA A 13 18.19 28.60 -2.22
C ALA A 13 17.80 27.24 -1.60
N ALA A 14 17.28 27.24 -0.36
CA ALA A 14 16.77 26.04 0.28
C ALA A 14 15.57 25.44 -0.47
N ALA A 15 14.62 26.27 -0.92
CA ALA A 15 13.48 25.82 -1.72
C ALA A 15 13.92 25.25 -3.09
N LEU A 16 14.90 25.89 -3.74
CA LEU A 16 15.45 25.41 -5.00
C LEU A 16 16.18 24.05 -4.81
N THR A 17 16.98 23.93 -3.76
CA THR A 17 17.68 22.69 -3.43
C THR A 17 16.69 21.58 -3.12
N ALA A 18 15.65 21.85 -2.35
CA ALA A 18 14.58 20.87 -2.06
C ALA A 18 13.85 20.42 -3.34
N SER A 19 13.51 21.35 -4.23
CA SER A 19 12.84 21.04 -5.50
C SER A 19 13.72 20.20 -6.44
N VAL A 20 15.02 20.50 -6.54
CA VAL A 20 15.98 19.73 -7.34
C VAL A 20 16.17 18.33 -6.76
N THR A 21 16.27 18.22 -5.43
CA THR A 21 16.38 16.91 -4.75
C THR A 21 15.14 16.06 -4.99
N ARG A 22 13.95 16.66 -4.86
CA ARG A 22 12.68 15.98 -5.13
C ARG A 22 12.61 15.50 -6.59
N ALA A 23 12.95 16.36 -7.55
CA ALA A 23 12.95 15.98 -8.97
C ALA A 23 13.94 14.84 -9.27
N ARG A 24 15.13 14.84 -8.66
CA ARG A 24 16.10 13.75 -8.79
C ARG A 24 15.58 12.43 -8.20
N ARG A 25 14.94 12.48 -7.04
CA ARG A 25 14.31 11.29 -6.42
C ARG A 25 13.19 10.74 -7.30
N GLU A 26 12.31 11.59 -7.81
CA GLU A 26 11.24 11.16 -8.72
C GLU A 26 11.80 10.53 -10.01
N ALA A 27 12.84 11.11 -10.59
CA ALA A 27 13.51 10.56 -11.77
C ALA A 27 14.16 9.20 -11.45
N ARG A 28 14.80 9.05 -10.28
CA ARG A 28 15.40 7.78 -9.84
C ARG A 28 14.34 6.71 -9.57
N ARG A 29 13.28 7.07 -8.85
CA ARG A 29 12.11 6.21 -8.61
C ARG A 29 11.52 5.71 -9.93
N ARG A 30 11.38 6.60 -10.92
CA ARG A 30 10.89 6.24 -12.26
C ARG A 30 11.86 5.32 -13.02
N ALA A 31 13.15 5.55 -12.90
CA ALA A 31 14.15 4.67 -13.51
C ALA A 31 14.10 3.26 -12.92
N ILE A 32 13.96 3.14 -11.59
CA ILE A 32 13.78 1.85 -10.89
C ILE A 32 12.50 1.14 -11.35
N GLU A 33 11.39 1.87 -11.52
CA GLU A 33 10.15 1.34 -12.09
C GLU A 33 10.33 0.74 -13.49
N LEU A 34 11.20 1.35 -14.28
CA LEU A 34 11.53 0.91 -15.63
C LEU A 34 12.62 -0.19 -15.67
N GLY A 35 13.00 -0.72 -14.50
CA GLY A 35 13.96 -1.82 -14.38
C GLY A 35 15.42 -1.40 -14.23
N ALA A 36 15.70 -0.13 -13.94
CA ALA A 36 17.08 0.26 -13.61
C ALA A 36 17.54 -0.45 -12.33
N PRO A 37 18.76 -0.99 -12.29
CA PRO A 37 19.27 -1.67 -11.12
C PRO A 37 19.47 -0.69 -9.96
N PHE A 38 19.30 -1.17 -8.74
CA PHE A 38 19.71 -0.45 -7.54
C PHE A 38 21.22 -0.37 -7.46
N GLY A 39 21.71 0.67 -6.78
CA GLY A 39 23.10 0.72 -6.34
C GLY A 39 23.42 -0.36 -5.31
N VAL A 40 24.71 -0.55 -5.06
CA VAL A 40 25.15 -1.48 -4.02
C VAL A 40 24.88 -0.86 -2.65
N LEU A 41 24.12 -1.56 -1.81
CA LEU A 41 23.94 -1.16 -0.41
C LEU A 41 25.25 -1.37 0.36
N PRO A 42 25.65 -0.43 1.23
CA PRO A 42 26.71 -0.69 2.18
C PRO A 42 26.33 -1.88 3.06
N THR A 43 27.24 -2.81 3.24
CA THR A 43 27.08 -3.85 4.26
C THR A 43 27.04 -3.22 5.63
N LEU A 44 26.15 -3.70 6.50
CA LEU A 44 26.15 -3.27 7.90
C LEU A 44 27.55 -3.43 8.51
N PRO A 45 27.99 -2.50 9.38
CA PRO A 45 29.22 -2.67 10.11
C PRO A 45 29.18 -4.03 10.84
N THR A 46 30.18 -4.85 10.60
CA THR A 46 30.41 -6.09 11.34
C THR A 46 30.49 -5.76 12.82
N GLY A 47 29.45 -6.08 13.60
CA GLY A 47 29.47 -5.84 15.04
C GLY A 47 28.12 -5.72 15.74
N GLN A 48 27.03 -5.46 15.02
CA GLN A 48 25.68 -5.51 15.60
C GLN A 48 24.92 -6.68 14.97
N ALA A 49 24.94 -7.83 15.64
CA ALA A 49 24.13 -8.97 15.25
C ALA A 49 22.66 -8.61 15.42
N GLN A 50 21.92 -8.45 14.30
CA GLN A 50 20.48 -8.26 14.33
C GLN A 50 19.78 -9.57 14.64
N ARG A 51 18.82 -9.54 15.56
CA ARG A 51 17.90 -10.64 15.79
C ARG A 51 16.77 -10.57 14.78
N VAL A 52 16.75 -11.49 13.83
CA VAL A 52 15.81 -11.50 12.71
C VAL A 52 14.68 -12.48 12.97
N GLY A 53 13.44 -12.01 12.86
CA GLY A 53 12.23 -12.84 12.82
C GLY A 53 11.67 -12.92 11.41
N VAL A 54 11.12 -14.05 11.02
CA VAL A 54 10.49 -14.26 9.71
C VAL A 54 9.11 -14.87 9.87
N VAL A 55 8.10 -14.22 9.33
CA VAL A 55 6.78 -14.81 9.10
C VAL A 55 6.67 -15.14 7.62
N TYR A 56 6.51 -16.42 7.26
CA TYR A 56 6.37 -16.78 5.86
C TYR A 56 5.12 -17.61 5.58
N ASN A 57 4.56 -17.43 4.38
CA ASN A 57 3.42 -18.19 3.92
C ASN A 57 3.88 -19.41 3.10
N PRO A 58 3.79 -20.64 3.63
CA PRO A 58 4.28 -21.83 2.98
C PRO A 58 3.51 -22.19 1.70
N SER A 59 2.29 -21.67 1.52
CA SER A 59 1.49 -21.89 0.31
C SER A 59 1.97 -21.09 -0.91
N LYS A 60 2.84 -20.06 -0.70
CA LYS A 60 3.34 -19.24 -1.79
C LYS A 60 4.56 -19.89 -2.45
N PRO A 61 4.54 -20.06 -3.78
CA PRO A 61 5.68 -20.60 -4.51
C PRO A 61 6.95 -19.79 -4.24
N GLY A 62 8.03 -20.47 -3.90
CA GLY A 62 9.34 -19.84 -3.62
C GLY A 62 9.51 -19.27 -2.22
N ALA A 63 8.49 -19.26 -1.36
CA ALA A 63 8.62 -18.69 -0.01
C ALA A 63 9.64 -19.45 0.85
N ALA A 64 9.63 -20.77 0.83
CA ALA A 64 10.62 -21.59 1.52
C ALA A 64 12.04 -21.34 1.00
N ALA A 65 12.22 -21.28 -0.32
CA ALA A 65 13.51 -20.96 -0.93
C ALA A 65 14.00 -19.54 -0.58
N ALA A 66 13.08 -18.59 -0.42
CA ALA A 66 13.41 -17.23 0.03
C ALA A 66 13.95 -17.23 1.47
N VAL A 67 13.39 -18.04 2.36
CA VAL A 67 13.90 -18.23 3.72
C VAL A 67 15.28 -18.87 3.70
N GLU A 68 15.53 -19.86 2.86
CA GLU A 68 16.87 -20.47 2.70
C GLU A 68 17.91 -19.49 2.17
N ILE A 69 17.52 -18.59 1.25
CA ILE A 69 18.40 -17.50 0.76
C ILE A 69 18.74 -16.55 1.90
N LEU A 70 17.74 -16.15 2.70
CA LEU A 70 17.94 -15.30 3.87
C LEU A 70 18.94 -15.96 4.86
N GLU A 71 18.70 -17.21 5.23
CA GLU A 71 19.57 -17.94 6.18
C GLU A 71 21.03 -18.02 5.69
N ARG A 72 21.23 -18.28 4.38
CA ARG A 72 22.57 -18.26 3.80
C ARG A 72 23.23 -16.89 3.88
N ILE A 73 22.47 -15.82 3.64
CA ILE A 73 22.99 -14.44 3.72
C ILE A 73 23.30 -14.09 5.17
N LEU A 74 22.44 -14.45 6.13
CA LEU A 74 22.69 -14.24 7.56
C LEU A 74 23.97 -14.94 8.01
N ALA A 75 24.11 -16.23 7.67
CA ALA A 75 25.30 -17.02 8.02
C ALA A 75 26.59 -16.44 7.40
N ALA A 76 26.52 -16.03 6.12
CA ALA A 76 27.68 -15.43 5.43
C ALA A 76 28.12 -14.09 6.05
N ASN A 77 27.21 -13.38 6.72
CA ASN A 77 27.51 -12.10 7.38
C ASN A 77 27.68 -12.23 8.90
N GLY A 78 27.71 -13.44 9.45
CA GLY A 78 27.93 -13.69 10.86
C GLY A 78 26.72 -13.32 11.77
N HIS A 79 25.53 -13.24 11.21
CA HIS A 79 24.31 -13.05 11.97
C HIS A 79 23.77 -14.37 12.55
N PRO A 80 23.02 -14.32 13.67
CA PRO A 80 22.30 -15.50 14.18
C PRO A 80 21.30 -16.03 13.17
N GLN A 81 20.96 -17.30 13.29
CA GLN A 81 19.87 -17.91 12.53
C GLN A 81 18.54 -17.18 12.83
N ALA A 82 17.71 -17.02 11.81
CA ALA A 82 16.42 -16.34 11.96
C ALA A 82 15.42 -17.17 12.79
N LEU A 83 14.58 -16.47 13.54
CA LEU A 83 13.42 -17.08 14.20
C LEU A 83 12.29 -17.17 13.18
N VAL A 84 11.93 -18.38 12.77
CA VAL A 84 10.96 -18.59 11.68
C VAL A 84 9.61 -19.02 12.21
N ARG A 85 8.54 -18.41 11.70
CA ARG A 85 7.13 -18.79 11.92
C ARG A 85 6.41 -18.89 10.59
N THR A 86 5.43 -19.80 10.52
CA THR A 86 4.60 -19.98 9.33
C THR A 86 3.20 -19.41 9.52
N THR A 87 2.61 -18.91 8.45
CA THR A 87 1.19 -18.58 8.45
C THR A 87 0.32 -19.81 8.32
N ARG A 88 -0.94 -19.71 8.70
CA ARG A 88 -2.00 -20.70 8.47
C ARG A 88 -3.12 -20.06 7.64
N VAL A 89 -4.04 -20.88 7.13
CA VAL A 89 -5.16 -20.39 6.32
C VAL A 89 -6.08 -19.45 7.12
N ASP A 90 -6.27 -19.77 8.40
CA ASP A 90 -7.09 -19.01 9.36
C ASP A 90 -6.32 -17.92 10.09
N GLU A 91 -4.98 -17.88 9.92
CA GLU A 91 -4.08 -16.91 10.56
C GLU A 91 -3.01 -16.46 9.55
N PRO A 92 -3.23 -15.30 8.85
CA PRO A 92 -2.35 -14.83 7.77
C PRO A 92 -1.00 -14.26 8.24
N GLY A 93 -0.69 -14.27 9.55
CA GLY A 93 0.61 -13.90 10.10
C GLY A 93 0.59 -12.94 11.28
N SER A 94 -0.56 -12.48 11.75
CA SER A 94 -0.64 -11.52 12.86
C SER A 94 -0.20 -12.12 14.19
N GLU A 95 -0.58 -13.35 14.49
CA GLU A 95 -0.20 -14.03 15.72
C GLU A 95 1.30 -14.36 15.71
N ALA A 96 1.77 -14.95 14.60
CA ALA A 96 3.19 -15.22 14.38
C ALA A 96 4.07 -13.96 14.51
N ALA A 97 3.59 -12.83 14.01
CA ALA A 97 4.29 -11.55 14.16
C ALA A 97 4.36 -11.10 15.63
N ARG A 98 3.23 -11.17 16.37
CA ARG A 98 3.22 -10.80 17.80
C ARG A 98 4.16 -11.66 18.62
N GLU A 99 4.22 -12.97 18.37
CA GLU A 99 5.17 -13.88 19.03
C GLU A 99 6.62 -13.42 18.81
N LEU A 100 7.00 -13.19 17.55
CA LEU A 100 8.36 -12.75 17.22
C LEU A 100 8.71 -11.38 17.80
N ILE A 101 7.75 -10.44 17.83
CA ILE A 101 7.92 -9.14 18.49
C ILE A 101 8.16 -9.33 19.99
N ALA A 102 7.38 -10.19 20.64
CA ALA A 102 7.55 -10.50 22.07
C ALA A 102 8.90 -11.18 22.37
N GLU A 103 9.44 -11.95 21.42
CA GLU A 103 10.77 -12.52 21.49
C GLU A 103 11.90 -11.48 21.30
N GLY A 104 11.56 -10.23 20.99
CA GLY A 104 12.50 -9.11 20.91
C GLY A 104 13.37 -9.12 19.66
N VAL A 105 12.79 -9.43 18.49
CA VAL A 105 13.48 -9.28 17.20
C VAL A 105 13.73 -7.80 16.89
N ASP A 106 14.82 -7.51 16.17
CA ASP A 106 15.18 -6.16 15.70
C ASP A 106 14.61 -5.87 14.30
N LEU A 107 14.50 -6.94 13.52
CA LEU A 107 13.96 -6.94 12.16
C LEU A 107 12.92 -8.06 12.05
N LEU A 108 11.73 -7.71 11.59
CA LEU A 108 10.65 -8.65 11.31
C LEU A 108 10.42 -8.71 9.80
N ILE A 109 10.59 -9.88 9.20
CA ILE A 109 10.45 -10.07 7.76
C ILE A 109 9.11 -10.74 7.45
N ALA A 110 8.31 -10.13 6.57
CA ALA A 110 7.12 -10.73 6.00
C ALA A 110 7.44 -11.33 4.63
N ALA A 111 7.46 -12.66 4.52
CA ALA A 111 7.69 -13.39 3.28
C ALA A 111 6.38 -14.01 2.78
N GLY A 112 5.63 -13.26 1.97
CA GLY A 112 4.31 -13.67 1.52
C GLY A 112 3.68 -12.75 0.49
N GLY A 113 2.39 -12.91 0.24
CA GLY A 113 1.60 -11.98 -0.57
C GLY A 113 1.08 -10.80 0.25
N ASP A 114 0.22 -9.98 -0.38
CA ASP A 114 -0.32 -8.75 0.22
C ASP A 114 -1.01 -9.02 1.58
N GLY A 115 -1.80 -10.07 1.71
CA GLY A 115 -2.47 -10.43 2.96
C GLY A 115 -1.50 -10.77 4.11
N THR A 116 -0.39 -11.50 3.83
CA THR A 116 0.64 -11.78 4.84
C THR A 116 1.38 -10.49 5.24
N VAL A 117 1.76 -9.66 4.27
CA VAL A 117 2.44 -8.39 4.52
C VAL A 117 1.54 -7.47 5.35
N ARG A 118 0.25 -7.35 5.00
CA ARG A 118 -0.73 -6.59 5.75
C ARG A 118 -0.88 -7.08 7.19
N ALA A 119 -1.02 -8.40 7.40
CA ALA A 119 -1.19 -8.99 8.73
C ALA A 119 0.00 -8.72 9.65
N VAL A 120 1.22 -8.91 9.13
CA VAL A 120 2.46 -8.63 9.88
C VAL A 120 2.62 -7.14 10.16
N ALA A 121 2.37 -6.28 9.16
CA ALA A 121 2.45 -4.83 9.32
C ALA A 121 1.39 -4.29 10.29
N ALA A 122 0.16 -4.83 10.27
CA ALA A 122 -0.89 -4.46 11.23
C ALA A 122 -0.51 -4.86 12.67
N ALA A 123 0.07 -6.03 12.87
CA ALA A 123 0.58 -6.43 14.19
C ALA A 123 1.64 -5.47 14.73
N LEU A 124 2.53 -4.97 13.85
CA LEU A 124 3.51 -3.93 14.19
C LEU A 124 2.86 -2.57 14.46
N ALA A 125 1.89 -2.16 13.65
CA ALA A 125 1.21 -0.87 13.78
C ALA A 125 0.56 -0.74 15.17
N HIS A 126 -0.08 -1.80 15.65
CA HIS A 126 -0.77 -1.83 16.94
C HIS A 126 0.08 -2.29 18.12
N HIS A 127 1.37 -2.59 17.91
CA HIS A 127 2.25 -2.95 19.01
C HIS A 127 2.64 -1.71 19.82
N GLU A 128 2.44 -1.79 21.14
CA GLU A 128 2.93 -0.79 22.10
C GLU A 128 4.38 -1.11 22.50
N GLY A 129 5.26 -0.13 22.38
CA GLY A 129 6.66 -0.28 22.75
C GLY A 129 7.62 -0.21 21.55
N ARG A 130 8.81 -0.82 21.71
CA ARG A 130 9.82 -0.83 20.62
C ARG A 130 9.35 -1.72 19.49
N LYS A 131 9.14 -1.12 18.32
CA LYS A 131 8.76 -1.84 17.11
C LYS A 131 10.01 -2.27 16.33
N PRO A 132 10.13 -3.56 15.96
CA PRO A 132 11.13 -3.97 14.98
C PRO A 132 10.84 -3.32 13.61
N ARG A 133 11.88 -3.13 12.82
CA ARG A 133 11.72 -2.68 11.44
C ARG A 133 11.11 -3.80 10.60
N LEU A 134 10.24 -3.46 9.67
CA LEU A 134 9.63 -4.42 8.75
C LEU A 134 10.50 -4.61 7.50
N GLY A 135 10.86 -5.83 7.19
CA GLY A 135 11.38 -6.26 5.89
C GLY A 135 10.29 -6.93 5.07
N ILE A 136 10.27 -6.76 3.76
CA ILE A 136 9.28 -7.39 2.87
C ILE A 136 10.00 -8.27 1.85
N LEU A 137 9.62 -9.55 1.80
CA LEU A 137 9.96 -10.49 0.72
C LEU A 137 8.67 -10.78 -0.06
N PRO A 138 8.45 -10.09 -1.21
CA PRO A 138 7.18 -10.12 -1.92
C PRO A 138 7.02 -11.43 -2.70
N MET A 139 6.12 -12.32 -2.24
CA MET A 139 5.87 -13.65 -2.82
C MET A 139 4.46 -13.77 -3.45
N GLY A 140 3.71 -12.67 -3.48
CA GLY A 140 2.37 -12.61 -4.07
C GLY A 140 2.38 -12.20 -5.54
N THR A 141 1.18 -12.11 -6.12
CA THR A 141 0.98 -11.60 -7.48
C THR A 141 0.91 -10.07 -7.51
N GLY A 142 0.19 -9.46 -6.56
CA GLY A 142 0.02 -8.00 -6.47
C GLY A 142 1.25 -7.32 -5.90
N ASN A 143 1.62 -7.69 -4.68
CA ASN A 143 2.73 -7.11 -3.90
C ASN A 143 2.65 -5.58 -3.87
N LEU A 144 1.46 -5.05 -3.58
CA LEU A 144 1.13 -3.65 -3.78
C LEU A 144 1.96 -2.72 -2.86
N LEU A 145 2.07 -3.05 -1.56
CA LEU A 145 2.89 -2.25 -0.64
C LEU A 145 4.35 -2.25 -1.06
N ALA A 146 4.91 -3.42 -1.42
CA ALA A 146 6.29 -3.52 -1.89
C ALA A 146 6.54 -2.64 -3.14
N ARG A 147 5.60 -2.63 -4.09
CA ARG A 147 5.67 -1.77 -5.30
C ARG A 147 5.61 -0.28 -4.97
N ASN A 148 4.75 0.12 -4.03
CA ASN A 148 4.66 1.52 -3.59
C ASN A 148 5.93 1.97 -2.87
N LEU A 149 6.65 1.05 -2.24
CA LEU A 149 7.95 1.28 -1.58
C LEU A 149 9.16 1.00 -2.50
N TYR A 150 8.94 0.71 -3.78
CA TYR A 150 9.99 0.39 -4.77
C TYR A 150 10.86 -0.82 -4.39
N ILE A 151 10.34 -1.74 -3.59
CA ILE A 151 11.01 -3.00 -3.27
C ILE A 151 10.91 -3.91 -4.50
N PRO A 152 12.03 -4.52 -4.98
CA PRO A 152 12.02 -5.38 -6.15
C PRO A 152 11.14 -6.62 -5.92
N VAL A 153 10.21 -6.90 -6.84
CA VAL A 153 9.25 -8.02 -6.68
C VAL A 153 9.71 -9.33 -7.33
N SER A 154 10.85 -9.30 -8.03
CA SER A 154 11.37 -10.45 -8.78
C SER A 154 12.79 -10.88 -8.36
N ASP A 155 13.40 -10.20 -7.39
CA ASP A 155 14.75 -10.47 -6.91
C ASP A 155 14.78 -10.62 -5.38
N VAL A 156 14.67 -11.87 -4.93
CA VAL A 156 14.66 -12.22 -3.51
C VAL A 156 15.95 -11.80 -2.81
N ALA A 157 17.11 -11.97 -3.46
CA ALA A 157 18.40 -11.63 -2.86
C ALA A 157 18.51 -10.10 -2.64
N ALA A 158 18.05 -9.30 -3.59
CA ALA A 158 17.98 -7.86 -3.43
C ALA A 158 17.00 -7.47 -2.30
N CYS A 159 15.83 -8.14 -2.20
CA CYS A 159 14.89 -7.90 -1.10
C CYS A 159 15.50 -8.23 0.27
N VAL A 160 16.20 -9.35 0.40
CA VAL A 160 16.88 -9.71 1.65
C VAL A 160 17.94 -8.67 1.99
N ASN A 161 18.73 -8.23 1.00
CA ASN A 161 19.74 -7.21 1.22
C ASN A 161 19.12 -5.87 1.65
N ILE A 162 18.02 -5.46 1.04
CA ILE A 162 17.27 -4.26 1.46
C ILE A 162 16.73 -4.42 2.88
N ALA A 163 16.14 -5.57 3.23
CA ALA A 163 15.62 -5.82 4.56
C ALA A 163 16.71 -5.69 5.64
N LEU A 164 17.88 -6.24 5.39
CA LEU A 164 19.02 -6.23 6.34
C LEU A 164 19.72 -4.87 6.40
N ASN A 165 20.01 -4.27 5.26
CA ASN A 165 20.93 -3.14 5.11
C ASN A 165 20.25 -1.83 4.64
N GLY A 166 18.98 -1.85 4.30
CA GLY A 166 18.24 -0.69 3.82
C GLY A 166 18.00 0.37 4.91
N ALA A 167 17.59 1.53 4.48
CA ALA A 167 17.15 2.61 5.37
C ALA A 167 15.71 2.40 5.81
N GLY A 168 15.34 2.90 6.99
CA GLY A 168 13.97 2.90 7.47
C GLY A 168 13.15 4.00 6.81
N GLN A 169 12.00 3.63 6.26
CA GLN A 169 10.97 4.56 5.82
C GLN A 169 9.73 4.39 6.68
N ALA A 170 9.27 5.49 7.29
CA ALA A 170 7.99 5.52 7.96
C ALA A 170 6.88 5.28 6.94
N VAL A 171 5.90 4.47 7.30
CA VAL A 171 4.72 4.17 6.48
C VAL A 171 3.49 4.34 7.36
N ASP A 172 2.53 5.08 6.86
CA ASP A 172 1.24 5.27 7.50
C ASP A 172 0.38 4.02 7.31
N ALA A 173 -0.49 3.74 8.27
CA ALA A 173 -1.57 2.78 8.13
C ALA A 173 -2.90 3.51 8.09
N ILE A 174 -3.92 2.86 7.57
CA ILE A 174 -5.30 3.32 7.69
C ILE A 174 -6.04 2.36 8.61
N GLU A 175 -6.55 2.89 9.72
CA GLU A 175 -7.53 2.20 10.56
C GLU A 175 -8.92 2.46 10.00
N MET A 176 -9.66 1.41 9.74
CA MET A 176 -10.99 1.49 9.16
C MET A 176 -11.98 0.64 9.95
N THR A 177 -13.12 1.21 10.25
CA THR A 177 -14.26 0.50 10.84
C THR A 177 -15.38 0.43 9.82
N THR A 178 -15.88 -0.78 9.56
CA THR A 178 -17.06 -1.02 8.74
C THR A 178 -18.24 -1.37 9.63
N THR A 179 -19.41 -0.77 9.38
CA THR A 179 -20.67 -1.06 10.08
C THR A 179 -21.62 -1.77 9.13
N SER A 180 -21.88 -3.05 9.36
CA SER A 180 -22.75 -3.90 8.52
C SER A 180 -24.22 -3.80 8.92
N ALA A 181 -24.50 -3.76 10.21
CA ALA A 181 -25.80 -3.52 10.81
C ALA A 181 -25.63 -2.72 12.11
N PRO A 182 -26.69 -2.15 12.71
CA PRO A 182 -26.58 -1.46 13.97
C PRO A 182 -25.91 -2.32 15.05
N GLY A 183 -24.75 -1.88 15.54
CA GLY A 183 -23.93 -2.59 16.54
C GLY A 183 -23.01 -3.68 15.98
N GLU A 184 -23.00 -3.93 14.67
CA GLU A 184 -22.07 -4.85 14.03
C GLU A 184 -20.92 -4.08 13.36
N GLU A 185 -19.87 -3.86 14.10
CA GLU A 185 -18.67 -3.18 13.63
C GLU A 185 -17.52 -4.17 13.46
N THR A 186 -16.76 -4.00 12.39
CA THR A 186 -15.54 -4.77 12.11
C THR A 186 -14.40 -3.80 11.87
N GLU A 187 -13.31 -4.01 12.60
CA GLU A 187 -12.10 -3.21 12.48
C GLU A 187 -11.14 -3.83 11.45
N HIS A 188 -10.55 -2.98 10.65
CA HIS A 188 -9.57 -3.33 9.62
C HIS A 188 -8.38 -2.38 9.71
N THR A 189 -7.20 -2.89 9.37
CA THR A 189 -6.00 -2.06 9.15
C THR A 189 -5.44 -2.38 7.78
N PHE A 190 -5.18 -1.36 6.97
CA PHE A 190 -4.62 -1.53 5.65
C PHE A 190 -3.52 -0.48 5.35
N PHE A 191 -2.72 -0.75 4.33
CA PHE A 191 -1.54 0.04 3.98
C PHE A 191 -1.56 0.56 2.55
N VAL A 192 -2.43 0.02 1.71
CA VAL A 192 -2.53 0.43 0.30
C VAL A 192 -3.86 1.09 0.01
N MET A 193 -4.94 0.35 -0.06
CA MET A 193 -6.27 0.90 -0.34
C MET A 193 -7.39 -0.05 0.09
N SER A 194 -8.56 0.55 0.32
CA SER A 194 -9.81 -0.14 0.50
C SER A 194 -10.86 0.44 -0.44
N GLY A 195 -11.77 -0.39 -0.92
CA GLY A 195 -12.81 0.03 -1.85
C GLY A 195 -14.20 -0.41 -1.43
N ALA A 196 -15.22 0.36 -1.88
CA ALA A 196 -16.61 -0.03 -1.75
C ALA A 196 -17.38 0.19 -3.06
N GLY A 197 -18.37 -0.68 -3.32
CA GLY A 197 -19.21 -0.66 -4.50
C GLY A 197 -18.67 -1.55 -5.64
N PHE A 198 -18.59 -0.99 -6.86
CA PHE A 198 -18.21 -1.73 -8.07
C PHE A 198 -16.88 -2.50 -7.94
N ASP A 199 -15.87 -1.88 -7.34
CA ASP A 199 -14.53 -2.46 -7.22
C ASP A 199 -14.56 -3.76 -6.40
N ALA A 200 -15.24 -3.75 -5.26
CA ALA A 200 -15.40 -4.92 -4.42
C ALA A 200 -16.23 -6.05 -5.09
N LEU A 201 -17.22 -5.70 -5.94
CA LEU A 201 -17.96 -6.71 -6.73
C LEU A 201 -17.06 -7.41 -7.75
N VAL A 202 -16.16 -6.67 -8.40
CA VAL A 202 -15.21 -7.24 -9.35
C VAL A 202 -14.21 -8.19 -8.65
N MET A 203 -13.78 -7.84 -7.44
CA MET A 203 -12.90 -8.71 -6.64
C MET A 203 -13.58 -10.02 -6.26
N ASN A 204 -14.85 -10.00 -5.88
CA ASN A 204 -15.62 -11.19 -5.49
C ASN A 204 -15.91 -12.15 -6.67
N ASP A 205 -16.14 -11.61 -7.87
CA ASP A 205 -16.51 -12.41 -9.06
C ASP A 205 -15.29 -13.02 -9.80
N THR A 206 -14.08 -12.63 -9.45
CA THR A 206 -12.88 -13.08 -10.17
C THR A 206 -12.34 -14.40 -9.62
N ASN A 207 -12.43 -15.46 -10.41
CA ASN A 207 -11.90 -16.79 -10.07
C ASN A 207 -10.37 -16.73 -9.86
N GLU A 208 -9.87 -17.39 -8.81
CA GLU A 208 -8.46 -17.45 -8.41
C GLU A 208 -7.53 -17.91 -9.54
N GLU A 209 -7.97 -18.87 -10.38
CA GLU A 209 -7.19 -19.36 -11.52
C GLU A 209 -7.04 -18.31 -12.63
N ILE A 210 -8.03 -17.43 -12.80
CA ILE A 210 -8.02 -16.35 -13.80
C ILE A 210 -7.16 -15.21 -13.29
N LYS A 211 -7.19 -14.92 -11.98
CA LYS A 211 -6.27 -13.96 -11.32
C LYS A 211 -4.81 -14.32 -11.55
N ALA A 212 -4.47 -15.61 -11.43
CA ALA A 212 -3.09 -16.09 -11.59
C ALA A 212 -2.56 -15.99 -13.03
N LYS A 213 -3.42 -16.14 -14.04
CA LYS A 213 -3.01 -16.16 -15.47
C LYS A 213 -3.06 -14.83 -16.18
N PHE A 214 -4.03 -13.97 -15.86
CA PHE A 214 -4.34 -12.76 -16.64
C PHE A 214 -4.21 -11.44 -15.86
N GLY A 215 -3.90 -11.51 -14.56
CA GLY A 215 -3.70 -10.30 -13.74
C GLY A 215 -4.89 -9.32 -13.83
N TRP A 216 -4.60 -8.03 -13.99
CA TRP A 216 -5.62 -6.98 -14.05
C TRP A 216 -6.58 -7.07 -15.27
N VAL A 217 -6.19 -7.77 -16.35
CA VAL A 217 -7.06 -7.96 -17.53
C VAL A 217 -8.29 -8.81 -17.18
N ALA A 218 -8.13 -9.80 -16.28
CA ALA A 218 -9.25 -10.56 -15.74
C ALA A 218 -10.19 -9.69 -14.91
N TYR A 219 -9.63 -8.73 -14.21
CA TYR A 219 -10.34 -7.69 -13.47
C TYR A 219 -11.27 -6.86 -14.37
N VAL A 220 -10.74 -6.39 -15.49
CA VAL A 220 -11.53 -5.61 -16.47
C VAL A 220 -12.64 -6.47 -17.08
N GLN A 221 -12.38 -7.74 -17.35
CA GLN A 221 -13.36 -8.64 -17.97
C GLN A 221 -14.51 -9.02 -17.03
N SER A 222 -14.23 -9.28 -15.75
CA SER A 222 -15.27 -9.46 -14.71
C SER A 222 -16.03 -8.17 -14.47
N GLY A 223 -15.32 -7.04 -14.48
CA GLY A 223 -15.89 -5.70 -14.32
C GLY A 223 -16.89 -5.32 -15.42
N MET A 224 -16.72 -5.80 -16.65
CA MET A 224 -17.63 -5.46 -17.76
C MET A 224 -19.09 -5.81 -17.46
N LYS A 225 -19.36 -6.88 -16.72
CA LYS A 225 -20.74 -7.28 -16.33
C LYS A 225 -21.40 -6.24 -15.41
N HIS A 226 -20.63 -5.55 -14.61
CA HIS A 226 -21.09 -4.60 -13.60
C HIS A 226 -20.96 -3.13 -14.04
N MET A 227 -20.31 -2.88 -15.20
CA MET A 227 -20.07 -1.52 -15.73
C MET A 227 -21.35 -0.72 -16.01
N LEU A 228 -22.47 -1.37 -16.23
CA LEU A 228 -23.76 -0.76 -16.57
C LEU A 228 -24.74 -0.66 -15.39
N GLY A 229 -24.29 -0.93 -14.15
CA GLY A 229 -25.10 -0.81 -12.94
C GLY A 229 -25.59 0.63 -12.67
N ARG A 230 -26.49 0.81 -11.71
CA ARG A 230 -26.95 2.11 -11.24
C ARG A 230 -25.87 2.81 -10.40
N SER A 231 -25.84 4.14 -10.49
CA SER A 231 -25.11 4.97 -9.54
C SER A 231 -25.90 5.05 -8.24
N HIS A 232 -25.23 4.90 -7.09
CA HIS A 232 -25.80 5.05 -5.76
C HIS A 232 -25.31 6.33 -5.10
N PRO A 233 -26.10 6.98 -4.24
CA PRO A 233 -25.59 8.10 -3.46
C PRO A 233 -24.62 7.61 -2.39
N VAL A 234 -23.50 8.31 -2.23
CA VAL A 234 -22.64 8.21 -1.06
C VAL A 234 -22.60 9.56 -0.35
N ARG A 235 -22.78 9.56 0.96
CA ARG A 235 -22.56 10.73 1.82
C ARG A 235 -21.15 10.67 2.36
N ILE A 236 -20.38 11.73 2.16
CA ILE A 236 -18.95 11.79 2.49
C ILE A 236 -18.71 12.99 3.40
N SER A 237 -18.01 12.75 4.51
CA SER A 237 -17.41 13.75 5.38
C SER A 237 -15.92 13.49 5.46
N VAL A 238 -15.09 14.50 5.22
CA VAL A 238 -13.63 14.45 5.35
C VAL A 238 -13.22 15.45 6.43
N ASP A 239 -12.40 15.05 7.39
CA ASP A 239 -11.89 15.84 8.51
C ASP A 239 -13.01 16.59 9.27
N GLY A 240 -14.14 15.92 9.50
CA GLY A 240 -15.29 16.48 10.21
C GLY A 240 -16.08 17.54 9.43
N ALA A 241 -15.78 17.79 8.15
CA ALA A 241 -16.54 18.70 7.32
C ALA A 241 -18.00 18.24 7.13
N PRO A 242 -18.95 19.15 6.85
CA PRO A 242 -20.32 18.76 6.59
C PRO A 242 -20.45 17.72 5.47
N PHE A 243 -21.32 16.75 5.66
CA PHE A 243 -21.56 15.70 4.68
C PHE A 243 -21.98 16.27 3.33
N ARG A 244 -21.32 15.76 2.28
CA ARG A 244 -21.69 16.00 0.88
C ARG A 244 -22.19 14.70 0.26
N THR A 245 -23.27 14.77 -0.49
CA THR A 245 -23.79 13.62 -1.23
C THR A 245 -23.26 13.66 -2.66
N LEU A 246 -22.59 12.59 -3.06
CA LEU A 246 -22.06 12.42 -4.41
C LEU A 246 -22.63 11.14 -5.04
N PRO A 247 -22.86 11.12 -6.35
CA PRO A 247 -23.14 9.89 -7.05
C PRO A 247 -21.87 9.04 -7.08
N MET A 248 -21.99 7.75 -6.79
CA MET A 248 -20.88 6.80 -6.86
C MET A 248 -21.28 5.51 -7.59
N ARG A 249 -20.32 4.91 -8.26
CA ARG A 249 -20.30 3.48 -8.61
C ARG A 249 -19.22 2.75 -7.83
N SER A 250 -18.12 3.43 -7.59
CA SER A 250 -17.03 2.95 -6.75
C SER A 250 -16.49 4.10 -5.93
N VAL A 251 -16.13 3.83 -4.70
CA VAL A 251 -15.35 4.71 -3.84
C VAL A 251 -14.13 3.95 -3.32
N LEU A 252 -12.96 4.58 -3.42
CA LEU A 252 -11.70 4.06 -2.91
C LEU A 252 -11.19 4.99 -1.82
N ILE A 253 -10.63 4.40 -0.77
CA ILE A 253 -9.86 5.08 0.27
C ILE A 253 -8.43 4.58 0.11
N ALA A 254 -7.51 5.44 -0.28
CA ALA A 254 -6.14 5.07 -0.60
C ALA A 254 -5.13 5.75 0.33
N ASN A 255 -4.21 4.98 0.88
CA ASN A 255 -2.99 5.45 1.55
C ASN A 255 -1.89 5.68 0.51
N CYS A 256 -1.87 4.84 -0.53
CA CYS A 256 -0.96 4.98 -1.66
C CYS A 256 -1.61 4.42 -2.92
N GLY A 257 -1.16 4.87 -4.10
CA GLY A 257 -1.97 4.73 -5.30
C GLY A 257 -1.40 3.93 -6.43
N ARG A 258 -0.30 3.18 -6.23
CA ARG A 258 0.29 2.36 -7.28
C ARG A 258 -0.25 0.95 -7.27
N LEU A 259 -0.76 0.52 -8.40
CA LEU A 259 -1.21 -0.84 -8.66
C LEU A 259 -0.18 -1.61 -9.50
N GLN A 260 -0.45 -2.89 -9.68
CA GLN A 260 0.31 -3.74 -10.60
C GLN A 260 0.32 -3.14 -12.03
N GLY A 261 1.45 -3.32 -12.75
CA GLY A 261 1.63 -2.74 -14.10
C GLY A 261 1.92 -1.24 -14.10
N GLY A 262 2.27 -0.65 -12.95
CA GLY A 262 2.62 0.78 -12.84
C GLY A 262 1.42 1.73 -12.91
N ILE A 263 0.20 1.20 -12.83
CA ILE A 263 -1.03 2.00 -12.83
C ILE A 263 -1.07 2.86 -11.56
N ARG A 264 -1.35 4.15 -11.72
CA ARG A 264 -1.53 5.10 -10.61
C ARG A 264 -2.99 5.55 -10.51
N LEU A 265 -3.67 5.13 -9.46
CA LEU A 265 -5.04 5.56 -9.16
C LEU A 265 -5.06 6.78 -8.25
N ALA A 266 -4.34 6.75 -7.13
CA ALA A 266 -4.18 7.85 -6.20
C ALA A 266 -2.84 8.55 -6.41
N ASP A 267 -2.84 9.88 -6.41
CA ASP A 267 -1.64 10.68 -6.66
C ASP A 267 -1.48 11.85 -5.70
N MET A 268 -2.46 12.05 -4.84
CA MET A 268 -2.49 13.17 -3.92
C MET A 268 -1.91 12.80 -2.56
N THR A 269 -1.62 11.52 -2.33
CA THR A 269 -1.08 10.99 -1.09
C THR A 269 0.19 10.17 -1.36
N ASP A 270 1.07 10.14 -0.39
CA ASP A 270 2.26 9.29 -0.33
C ASP A 270 2.18 8.46 0.96
N VAL A 271 2.86 7.33 0.99
CA VAL A 271 2.83 6.34 2.09
C VAL A 271 3.15 6.89 3.49
N HIS A 272 3.55 8.16 3.63
CA HIS A 272 4.05 8.73 4.88
C HIS A 272 3.69 10.22 5.08
N ASP A 273 2.68 10.73 4.39
CA ASP A 273 2.31 12.16 4.43
C ASP A 273 1.19 12.49 5.43
N GLY A 274 0.71 11.49 6.17
CA GLY A 274 -0.36 11.65 7.17
C GLY A 274 -1.74 11.88 6.54
N ASN A 275 -1.92 11.58 5.25
CA ASN A 275 -3.16 11.78 4.53
C ASN A 275 -3.67 10.48 3.90
N LEU A 276 -4.96 10.42 3.68
CA LEU A 276 -5.61 9.47 2.81
C LEU A 276 -6.28 10.20 1.64
N GLU A 277 -6.39 9.53 0.50
CA GLU A 277 -7.11 10.04 -0.66
C GLU A 277 -8.38 9.24 -0.89
N VAL A 278 -9.53 9.94 -0.91
CA VAL A 278 -10.81 9.35 -1.28
C VAL A 278 -11.09 9.63 -2.75
N ILE A 279 -11.27 8.58 -3.53
CA ILE A 279 -11.52 8.64 -4.97
C ILE A 279 -12.93 8.13 -5.22
N VAL A 280 -13.83 9.02 -5.64
CA VAL A 280 -15.19 8.67 -6.00
C VAL A 280 -15.30 8.62 -7.51
N ALA A 281 -15.65 7.46 -8.05
CA ALA A 281 -15.85 7.25 -9.48
C ALA A 281 -17.35 7.01 -9.78
N SER A 282 -17.88 7.77 -10.75
CA SER A 282 -19.29 7.64 -11.15
C SER A 282 -19.48 7.75 -12.67
N PRO A 283 -18.77 6.93 -13.48
CA PRO A 283 -18.98 6.90 -14.93
C PRO A 283 -20.40 6.39 -15.24
N ARG A 284 -21.09 7.02 -16.19
CA ARG A 284 -22.49 6.78 -16.52
C ARG A 284 -22.68 5.69 -17.56
N ASP A 285 -21.73 5.60 -18.49
CA ASP A 285 -21.79 4.71 -19.63
C ASP A 285 -20.41 4.15 -20.02
N LEU A 286 -20.38 3.29 -21.03
CA LEU A 286 -19.14 2.65 -21.51
C LEU A 286 -18.14 3.65 -22.09
N VAL A 287 -18.59 4.80 -22.61
CA VAL A 287 -17.72 5.83 -23.16
C VAL A 287 -16.95 6.52 -22.03
N GLU A 288 -17.65 6.91 -20.97
CA GLU A 288 -17.02 7.49 -19.77
C GLU A 288 -16.07 6.50 -19.10
N TRP A 289 -16.41 5.19 -19.05
CA TRP A 289 -15.51 4.14 -18.60
C TRP A 289 -14.26 4.04 -19.50
N GLY A 290 -14.45 4.07 -20.82
CA GLY A 290 -13.36 4.06 -21.77
C GLY A 290 -12.42 5.27 -21.62
N LEU A 291 -12.97 6.46 -21.44
CA LEU A 291 -12.21 7.68 -21.18
C LEU A 291 -11.45 7.61 -19.85
N LEU A 292 -12.07 7.06 -18.81
CA LEU A 292 -11.42 6.82 -17.51
C LEU A 292 -10.21 5.89 -17.67
N MET A 293 -10.40 4.74 -18.31
CA MET A 293 -9.33 3.77 -18.55
C MET A 293 -8.22 4.35 -19.44
N ALA A 294 -8.58 5.05 -20.51
CA ALA A 294 -7.61 5.71 -21.39
C ALA A 294 -6.78 6.76 -20.61
N LYS A 295 -7.41 7.52 -19.71
CA LYS A 295 -6.73 8.51 -18.87
C LYS A 295 -5.76 7.84 -17.90
N VAL A 296 -6.21 6.81 -17.17
CA VAL A 296 -5.36 6.06 -16.24
C VAL A 296 -4.15 5.47 -16.96
N THR A 297 -4.39 4.83 -18.13
CA THR A 297 -3.32 4.24 -18.95
C THR A 297 -2.36 5.30 -19.51
N ARG A 298 -2.88 6.38 -20.09
CA ARG A 298 -2.06 7.47 -20.64
C ARG A 298 -1.20 8.13 -19.57
N ARG A 299 -1.74 8.32 -18.38
CA ARG A 299 -1.03 8.88 -17.24
C ARG A 299 0.10 7.97 -16.78
N THR A 300 -0.16 6.66 -16.68
CA THR A 300 0.82 5.65 -16.33
C THR A 300 1.99 5.63 -17.33
N ILE A 301 1.70 5.65 -18.64
CA ILE A 301 2.72 5.51 -19.69
C ILE A 301 3.45 6.83 -19.95
N LEU A 302 2.72 7.94 -20.07
CA LEU A 302 3.26 9.23 -20.54
C LEU A 302 3.60 10.22 -19.43
N GLY A 303 3.23 9.92 -18.16
CA GLY A 303 3.40 10.87 -17.06
C GLY A 303 2.65 12.19 -17.29
N SER A 304 1.52 12.14 -17.99
CA SER A 304 0.76 13.33 -18.39
C SER A 304 0.21 14.08 -17.18
N PRO A 305 0.09 15.43 -17.24
CA PRO A 305 -0.48 16.22 -16.16
C PRO A 305 -1.92 15.80 -15.86
N ARG A 306 -2.36 16.13 -14.65
CA ARG A 306 -3.74 15.86 -14.20
C ARG A 306 -4.74 16.53 -15.16
N VAL A 307 -5.61 15.71 -15.75
CA VAL A 307 -6.81 16.18 -16.39
C VAL A 307 -7.97 15.78 -15.49
N GLU A 308 -8.67 16.73 -14.91
CA GLU A 308 -9.88 16.46 -14.15
C GLU A 308 -10.95 15.90 -15.08
N LEU A 309 -11.50 14.74 -14.73
CA LEU A 309 -12.69 14.22 -15.41
C LEU A 309 -13.90 14.46 -14.48
N PRO A 310 -15.03 14.93 -15.01
CA PRO A 310 -16.23 15.13 -14.20
C PRO A 310 -16.72 13.89 -13.46
N VAL A 311 -16.33 12.72 -13.96
CA VAL A 311 -16.72 11.39 -13.43
C VAL A 311 -15.86 10.91 -12.27
N ILE A 312 -14.78 11.65 -11.89
CA ILE A 312 -13.92 11.32 -10.75
C ILE A 312 -13.83 12.53 -9.84
N ARG A 313 -13.97 12.29 -8.54
CA ARG A 313 -13.71 13.26 -7.49
C ARG A 313 -12.62 12.74 -6.59
N HIS A 314 -11.66 13.60 -6.28
CA HIS A 314 -10.58 13.34 -5.36
C HIS A 314 -10.76 14.23 -4.13
N LEU A 315 -10.74 13.64 -2.95
CA LEU A 315 -10.78 14.34 -1.66
C LEU A 315 -9.59 13.85 -0.85
N VAL A 316 -8.94 14.73 -0.12
CA VAL A 316 -7.77 14.40 0.71
C VAL A 316 -8.01 14.88 2.12
N GLY A 317 -7.64 14.09 3.09
CA GLY A 317 -7.73 14.40 4.51
C GLY A 317 -7.08 13.32 5.35
N SER A 318 -7.16 13.47 6.65
CA SER A 318 -6.64 12.51 7.63
C SER A 318 -7.71 11.54 8.15
N GLU A 319 -8.98 11.90 7.95
CA GLU A 319 -10.14 11.11 8.37
C GLU A 319 -11.27 11.21 7.33
N VAL A 320 -11.98 10.11 7.11
CA VAL A 320 -13.16 10.08 6.25
C VAL A 320 -14.28 9.24 6.86
N VAL A 321 -15.50 9.71 6.67
CA VAL A 321 -16.71 8.94 6.95
C VAL A 321 -17.53 8.83 5.67
N LEU A 322 -17.88 7.61 5.30
CA LEU A 322 -18.74 7.28 4.18
C LEU A 322 -20.03 6.65 4.71
N GLU A 323 -21.18 7.08 4.19
CA GLU A 323 -22.48 6.48 4.47
C GLU A 323 -23.17 6.13 3.15
N PHE A 324 -23.82 4.97 3.11
CA PHE A 324 -24.50 4.45 1.93
C PHE A 324 -26.01 4.39 2.16
N PRO A 325 -26.75 5.47 1.85
CA PRO A 325 -28.19 5.58 2.17
C PRO A 325 -29.07 4.52 1.47
N ASP A 326 -28.68 4.09 0.26
CA ASP A 326 -29.45 3.14 -0.54
C ASP A 326 -29.23 1.66 -0.11
N GLY A 327 -28.40 1.41 0.89
CA GLY A 327 -28.11 0.07 1.40
C GLY A 327 -26.63 -0.25 1.48
N ALA A 328 -26.33 -1.37 2.14
CA ALA A 328 -24.96 -1.84 2.32
C ALA A 328 -24.26 -2.05 0.97
N GLN A 329 -23.03 -1.60 0.88
CA GLN A 329 -22.17 -1.80 -0.28
C GLN A 329 -21.13 -2.89 0.02
N PRO A 330 -20.77 -3.74 -0.97
CA PRO A 330 -19.65 -4.66 -0.83
C PRO A 330 -18.36 -3.89 -0.60
N VAL A 331 -17.49 -4.43 0.27
CA VAL A 331 -16.23 -3.80 0.68
C VAL A 331 -15.07 -4.75 0.39
N GLU A 332 -13.92 -4.19 0.04
CA GLU A 332 -12.64 -4.89 -0.04
C GLU A 332 -11.56 -4.12 0.74
N VAL A 333 -10.53 -4.81 1.20
CA VAL A 333 -9.41 -4.26 1.98
C VAL A 333 -8.10 -4.84 1.47
N ASP A 334 -7.23 -4.01 0.87
CA ASP A 334 -5.98 -4.42 0.20
C ASP A 334 -6.18 -5.62 -0.75
N GLY A 335 -7.35 -5.67 -1.42
CA GLY A 335 -7.70 -6.71 -2.37
C GLY A 335 -8.36 -7.95 -1.78
N ASP A 336 -8.60 -8.00 -0.48
CA ASP A 336 -9.35 -9.10 0.16
C ASP A 336 -10.82 -8.67 0.41
N PRO A 337 -11.80 -9.55 0.14
CA PRO A 337 -13.20 -9.27 0.42
C PRO A 337 -13.45 -9.03 1.92
N ALA A 338 -14.29 -8.06 2.23
CA ALA A 338 -14.79 -7.79 3.57
C ALA A 338 -16.33 -7.79 3.59
N PRO A 339 -16.97 -7.89 4.76
CA PRO A 339 -18.43 -7.79 4.87
C PRO A 339 -18.97 -6.50 4.26
N SER A 340 -20.13 -6.57 3.60
CA SER A 340 -20.82 -5.39 3.08
C SER A 340 -21.16 -4.42 4.21
N ALA A 341 -21.02 -3.12 3.97
CA ALA A 341 -21.19 -2.10 4.99
C ALA A 341 -22.19 -1.00 4.57
N HIS A 342 -22.95 -0.49 5.52
CA HIS A 342 -23.77 0.72 5.41
C HIS A 342 -22.97 1.99 5.70
N ARG A 343 -21.92 1.85 6.49
CA ARG A 343 -21.03 2.94 6.89
C ARG A 343 -19.59 2.45 6.95
N ILE A 344 -18.68 3.32 6.54
CA ILE A 344 -17.24 3.16 6.69
C ILE A 344 -16.72 4.43 7.36
N SER A 345 -15.94 4.28 8.43
CA SER A 345 -15.09 5.33 8.96
C SER A 345 -13.63 4.90 8.84
N ALA A 346 -12.77 5.79 8.38
CA ALA A 346 -11.36 5.49 8.22
C ALA A 346 -10.52 6.68 8.65
N ARG A 347 -9.40 6.42 9.31
CA ARG A 347 -8.44 7.44 9.75
C ARG A 347 -7.01 7.00 9.52
N VAL A 348 -6.14 7.97 9.28
CA VAL A 348 -4.70 7.73 9.17
C VAL A 348 -4.11 7.47 10.55
N LEU A 349 -3.29 6.44 10.66
CA LEU A 349 -2.36 6.21 11.76
C LEU A 349 -0.96 6.56 11.26
N PRO A 350 -0.46 7.78 11.54
CA PRO A 350 0.79 8.26 10.97
C PRO A 350 2.00 7.48 11.46
N ALA A 351 2.96 7.23 10.57
CA ALA A 351 4.22 6.53 10.87
C ALA A 351 4.01 5.22 11.65
N ALA A 352 2.97 4.48 11.29
CA ALA A 352 2.51 3.28 12.01
C ALA A 352 3.58 2.20 12.05
N VAL A 353 4.35 2.04 10.96
CA VAL A 353 5.43 1.08 10.84
C VAL A 353 6.65 1.70 10.16
N GLU A 354 7.84 1.19 10.47
CA GLU A 354 9.07 1.51 9.77
C GLU A 354 9.43 0.35 8.84
N VAL A 355 9.50 0.60 7.53
CA VAL A 355 9.82 -0.42 6.51
C VAL A 355 11.22 -0.20 5.96
N ALA A 356 11.98 -1.29 5.81
CA ALA A 356 13.29 -1.27 5.18
C ALA A 356 13.15 -1.04 3.68
N VAL A 357 13.77 0.01 3.15
CA VAL A 357 13.77 0.36 1.73
C VAL A 357 15.19 0.69 1.26
N HIS A 358 15.41 0.67 -0.05
CA HIS A 358 16.68 1.12 -0.59
C HIS A 358 16.84 2.64 -0.41
N PRO A 359 17.97 3.16 0.09
CA PRO A 359 18.15 4.60 0.36
C PRO A 359 17.93 5.51 -0.85
N GLU A 360 18.13 5.00 -2.06
CA GLU A 360 17.92 5.78 -3.29
C GLU A 360 16.45 6.14 -3.56
N VAL A 361 15.51 5.55 -2.82
CA VAL A 361 14.08 5.85 -2.98
C VAL A 361 13.53 6.80 -1.91
N LEU A 362 14.34 7.14 -0.89
CA LEU A 362 13.98 8.07 0.20
C LEU A 362 14.03 9.55 -0.20
#